data_ffc50ec9173aaa765c46fd97487f8e2c
#
_entry.id   ffc50ec9173aaa765c46fd97487f8e2c
#
_cell.length_a   1.000
_cell.length_b   1.000
_cell.length_c   1.000
_cell.angle_alpha   90.00
_cell.angle_beta   90.00
_cell.angle_gamma   90.00
#
_symmetry.space_group_name_H-M   'P 1'
#
loop_
_entity.id
_entity.type
_entity.pdbx_description
1 polymer ?
#
loop_
_entity_poly.entity_id
_entity_poly.type
_entity_poly.pdbx_seq_one_letter_code
_entity_poly.pdbx_strand_id
1 'polypeptide(L)'
;MTSPEPTPTCTTATLLGSDEPLCAAYDVALLDLDGVCFAGEARVPYAADNVNAARKTGMHLSFVTNNASRAPQTVVDKLAANDIVAAPSEVFSAAMDAAAMLTEHVEPGSTVLVVGGDGVRQALLDEGFQVTSSAQDGPVAVVQGW
;
A
#
# COMPACT_ATOMS: atom_id res chain seq x y z
N MET A 1 29.86 30.62 29.77
CA MET A 1 29.03 31.33 28.81
C MET A 1 28.89 30.42 27.60
N THR A 2 27.84 29.63 27.57
CA THR A 2 27.51 28.75 26.43
C THR A 2 26.58 29.48 25.51
N SER A 3 27.04 29.70 24.26
CA SER A 3 26.24 30.30 23.21
C SER A 3 25.03 29.40 22.89
N PRO A 4 23.84 29.93 22.67
CA PRO A 4 22.69 29.12 22.28
C PRO A 4 22.89 28.60 20.85
N GLU A 5 22.61 27.28 20.67
CA GLU A 5 22.53 26.66 19.33
C GLU A 5 21.45 27.34 18.48
N PRO A 6 21.68 27.50 17.18
CA PRO A 6 20.67 28.02 16.29
C PRO A 6 19.51 27.06 16.16
N THR A 7 18.31 27.53 16.46
CA THR A 7 17.04 26.82 16.23
C THR A 7 16.92 26.51 14.75
N PRO A 8 16.62 25.25 14.35
CA PRO A 8 16.41 24.92 12.95
C PRO A 8 15.19 25.70 12.41
N THR A 9 15.45 26.61 11.49
CA THR A 9 14.39 27.28 10.72
C THR A 9 13.75 26.24 9.78
N CYS A 10 12.52 25.85 10.09
CA CYS A 10 11.69 25.08 9.18
C CYS A 10 11.45 25.92 7.93
N THR A 11 12.20 25.64 6.86
CA THR A 11 11.94 26.23 5.55
C THR A 11 10.65 25.59 5.04
N THR A 12 9.57 26.34 5.00
CA THR A 12 8.32 25.91 4.39
C THR A 12 8.63 25.65 2.91
N ALA A 13 8.76 24.38 2.52
CA ALA A 13 8.90 24.02 1.12
C ALA A 13 7.61 24.44 0.41
N THR A 14 7.72 25.41 -0.49
CA THR A 14 6.61 25.79 -1.36
C THR A 14 6.41 24.64 -2.34
N LEU A 15 5.20 24.05 -2.38
CA LEU A 15 4.85 23.08 -3.39
C LEU A 15 4.96 23.77 -4.76
N LEU A 16 5.80 23.21 -5.62
CA LEU A 16 5.92 23.66 -7.00
C LEU A 16 4.69 23.15 -7.75
N GLY A 17 3.98 24.05 -8.42
CA GLY A 17 2.93 23.67 -9.37
C GLY A 17 3.54 23.02 -10.62
N SER A 18 2.71 22.36 -11.40
CA SER A 18 3.06 21.88 -12.74
C SER A 18 2.32 22.72 -13.77
N ASP A 19 3.03 23.18 -14.79
CA ASP A 19 2.43 23.92 -15.92
C ASP A 19 1.73 22.96 -16.89
N GLU A 20 2.04 21.68 -16.81
CA GLU A 20 1.44 20.62 -17.62
C GLU A 20 0.69 19.61 -16.73
N PRO A 21 -0.35 18.95 -17.25
CA PRO A 21 -0.99 17.83 -16.54
C PRO A 21 0.03 16.74 -16.21
N LEU A 22 0.00 16.20 -14.99
CA LEU A 22 0.95 15.17 -14.55
C LEU A 22 0.94 13.94 -15.45
N CYS A 23 -0.21 13.60 -16.04
CA CYS A 23 -0.34 12.50 -17.00
C CYS A 23 0.36 12.76 -18.36
N ALA A 24 0.81 13.98 -18.64
CA ALA A 24 1.63 14.28 -19.79
C ALA A 24 3.14 14.20 -19.47
N ALA A 25 3.51 14.32 -18.19
CA ALA A 25 4.88 14.33 -17.72
C ALA A 25 5.35 12.98 -17.17
N TYR A 26 4.43 12.12 -16.74
CA TYR A 26 4.74 10.85 -16.06
C TYR A 26 3.90 9.71 -16.62
N ASP A 27 4.51 8.52 -16.69
CA ASP A 27 3.87 7.30 -17.19
C ASP A 27 3.14 6.52 -16.07
N VAL A 28 3.55 6.71 -14.83
CA VAL A 28 3.05 5.95 -13.66
C VAL A 28 2.70 6.91 -12.52
N ALA A 29 1.57 6.63 -11.85
CA ALA A 29 1.22 7.26 -10.59
C ALA A 29 1.14 6.21 -9.47
N LEU A 30 1.89 6.42 -8.39
CA LEU A 30 1.77 5.68 -7.15
C LEU A 30 0.85 6.47 -6.22
N LEU A 31 -0.30 5.89 -5.89
CA LEU A 31 -1.35 6.54 -5.13
C LEU A 31 -1.48 5.90 -3.76
N ASP A 32 -1.28 6.68 -2.69
CA ASP A 32 -1.70 6.26 -1.36
C ASP A 32 -3.23 6.18 -1.28
N LEU A 33 -3.75 5.40 -0.36
CA LEU A 33 -5.19 5.16 -0.24
C LEU A 33 -5.85 6.08 0.77
N ASP A 34 -5.43 6.02 2.04
CA ASP A 34 -6.07 6.77 3.13
C ASP A 34 -5.72 8.25 3.07
N GLY A 35 -6.74 9.09 2.91
CA GLY A 35 -6.58 10.54 2.74
C GLY A 35 -6.35 10.99 1.29
N VAL A 36 -6.12 10.07 0.35
CA VAL A 36 -5.91 10.35 -1.08
C VAL A 36 -7.07 9.84 -1.92
N CYS A 37 -7.33 8.53 -1.89
CA CYS A 37 -8.43 7.93 -2.64
C CYS A 37 -9.75 7.93 -1.85
N PHE A 38 -9.67 7.73 -0.53
CA PHE A 38 -10.77 7.80 0.42
C PHE A 38 -10.23 8.19 1.80
N ALA A 39 -11.10 8.60 2.73
CA ALA A 39 -10.74 8.92 4.12
C ALA A 39 -11.68 8.16 5.06
N GLY A 40 -11.20 7.01 5.56
CA GLY A 40 -12.07 6.07 6.28
C GLY A 40 -13.21 5.59 5.38
N GLU A 41 -14.46 5.92 5.73
CA GLU A 41 -15.65 5.64 4.91
C GLU A 41 -16.08 6.84 4.03
N ALA A 42 -15.39 7.98 4.16
CA ALA A 42 -15.72 9.18 3.41
C ALA A 42 -14.96 9.23 2.08
N ARG A 43 -15.61 9.81 1.06
CA ARG A 43 -14.99 10.09 -0.23
C ARG A 43 -14.06 11.30 -0.14
N VAL A 44 -12.92 11.23 -0.79
CA VAL A 44 -12.08 12.40 -1.02
C VAL A 44 -12.61 13.14 -2.24
N PRO A 45 -12.91 14.44 -2.14
CA PRO A 45 -13.42 15.22 -3.27
C PRO A 45 -12.47 15.14 -4.46
N TYR A 46 -13.04 14.96 -5.65
CA TYR A 46 -12.33 14.90 -6.94
C TYR A 46 -11.39 13.71 -7.13
N ALA A 47 -11.16 12.84 -6.13
CA ALA A 47 -10.24 11.71 -6.27
C ALA A 47 -10.67 10.77 -7.41
N ALA A 48 -11.92 10.31 -7.41
CA ALA A 48 -12.43 9.40 -8.43
C ALA A 48 -12.34 9.98 -9.84
N ASP A 49 -12.77 11.23 -10.00
CA ASP A 49 -12.77 11.91 -11.31
C ASP A 49 -11.35 12.01 -11.87
N ASN A 50 -10.38 12.46 -11.04
CA ASN A 50 -9.01 12.69 -11.48
C ASN A 50 -8.25 11.37 -11.71
N VAL A 51 -8.41 10.37 -10.81
CA VAL A 51 -7.76 9.06 -10.96
C VAL A 51 -8.28 8.35 -12.21
N ASN A 52 -9.59 8.31 -12.41
CA ASN A 52 -10.18 7.69 -13.60
C ASN A 52 -9.86 8.49 -14.90
N ALA A 53 -9.71 9.81 -14.82
CA ALA A 53 -9.28 10.62 -15.96
C ALA A 53 -7.82 10.32 -16.32
N ALA A 54 -6.90 10.24 -15.34
CA ALA A 54 -5.50 9.87 -15.56
C ALA A 54 -5.38 8.48 -16.20
N ARG A 55 -6.17 7.49 -15.76
CA ARG A 55 -6.24 6.17 -16.41
C ARG A 55 -6.60 6.25 -17.89
N LYS A 56 -7.57 7.11 -18.25
CA LYS A 56 -8.01 7.27 -19.64
C LYS A 56 -6.94 7.88 -20.57
N THR A 57 -5.94 8.56 -20.02
CA THR A 57 -4.78 9.06 -20.79
C THR A 57 -3.73 8.00 -21.06
N GLY A 58 -3.88 6.80 -20.48
CA GLY A 58 -2.90 5.71 -20.58
C GLY A 58 -1.89 5.66 -19.42
N MET A 59 -2.02 6.54 -18.41
CA MET A 59 -1.18 6.48 -17.23
C MET A 59 -1.41 5.18 -16.46
N HIS A 60 -0.33 4.49 -16.11
CA HIS A 60 -0.38 3.34 -15.22
C HIS A 60 -0.62 3.78 -13.78
N LEU A 61 -1.59 3.16 -13.12
CA LEU A 61 -1.94 3.47 -11.74
C LEU A 61 -1.55 2.32 -10.83
N SER A 62 -0.94 2.63 -9.70
CA SER A 62 -0.63 1.69 -8.63
C SER A 62 -1.14 2.24 -7.31
N PHE A 63 -1.93 1.46 -6.61
CA PHE A 63 -2.51 1.80 -5.32
C PHE A 63 -1.67 1.19 -4.21
N VAL A 64 -0.98 2.04 -3.48
CA VAL A 64 -0.01 1.62 -2.45
C VAL A 64 -0.60 1.88 -1.07
N THR A 65 -0.52 0.89 -0.19
CA THR A 65 -1.03 1.03 1.18
C THR A 65 -0.11 0.38 2.20
N ASN A 66 0.09 1.05 3.32
CA ASN A 66 0.74 0.49 4.49
C ASN A 66 -0.18 -0.45 5.30
N ASN A 67 -1.48 -0.48 5.00
CA ASN A 67 -2.43 -1.40 5.65
C ASN A 67 -2.20 -2.83 5.16
N ALA A 68 -1.78 -3.69 6.08
CA ALA A 68 -1.51 -5.11 5.82
C ALA A 68 -2.70 -6.03 6.11
N SER A 69 -3.81 -5.50 6.66
CA SER A 69 -4.92 -6.34 7.11
C SER A 69 -5.84 -6.83 6.00
N ARG A 70 -5.85 -6.15 4.84
CA ARG A 70 -6.80 -6.41 3.75
C ARG A 70 -6.13 -7.06 2.56
N ALA A 71 -6.79 -8.08 2.01
CA ALA A 71 -6.40 -8.65 0.72
C ALA A 71 -6.63 -7.66 -0.43
N PRO A 72 -5.86 -7.75 -1.55
CA PRO A 72 -5.99 -6.82 -2.69
C PRO A 72 -7.41 -6.67 -3.23
N GLN A 73 -8.20 -7.76 -3.29
CA GLN A 73 -9.59 -7.70 -3.74
C GLN A 73 -10.46 -6.82 -2.83
N THR A 74 -10.28 -6.90 -1.50
CA THR A 74 -11.02 -6.04 -0.56
C THR A 74 -10.70 -4.56 -0.76
N VAL A 75 -9.45 -4.25 -1.12
CA VAL A 75 -9.03 -2.89 -1.46
C VAL A 75 -9.70 -2.42 -2.74
N VAL A 76 -9.74 -3.27 -3.78
CA VAL A 76 -10.43 -2.98 -5.05
C VAL A 76 -11.92 -2.73 -4.82
N ASP A 77 -12.58 -3.55 -4.03
CA ASP A 77 -14.00 -3.38 -3.69
C ASP A 77 -14.26 -2.04 -3.00
N LYS A 78 -13.35 -1.63 -2.11
CA LYS A 78 -13.41 -0.32 -1.44
C LYS A 78 -13.17 0.84 -2.41
N LEU A 79 -12.21 0.72 -3.32
CA LEU A 79 -11.98 1.70 -4.39
C LEU A 79 -13.22 1.83 -5.28
N ALA A 80 -13.83 0.71 -5.68
CA ALA A 80 -15.05 0.69 -6.48
C ALA A 80 -16.25 1.36 -5.77
N ALA A 81 -16.38 1.16 -4.44
CA ALA A 81 -17.38 1.85 -3.62
C ALA A 81 -17.18 3.38 -3.57
N ASN A 82 -15.96 3.84 -3.90
CA ASN A 82 -15.60 5.25 -4.04
C ASN A 82 -15.56 5.72 -5.51
N ASP A 83 -16.11 4.95 -6.44
CA ASP A 83 -16.16 5.20 -7.88
C ASP A 83 -14.77 5.23 -8.56
N ILE A 84 -13.75 4.61 -7.95
CA ILE A 84 -12.40 4.47 -8.53
C ILE A 84 -12.27 3.07 -9.14
N VAL A 85 -11.95 3.02 -10.43
CA VAL A 85 -11.70 1.78 -11.15
C VAL A 85 -10.28 1.28 -10.81
N ALA A 86 -10.17 0.04 -10.35
CA ALA A 86 -8.90 -0.62 -10.04
C ALA A 86 -8.96 -2.11 -10.30
N ALA A 87 -7.80 -2.74 -10.51
CA ALA A 87 -7.64 -4.19 -10.57
C ALA A 87 -6.78 -4.67 -9.38
N PRO A 88 -6.93 -5.92 -8.91
CA PRO A 88 -6.10 -6.46 -7.82
C PRO A 88 -4.60 -6.39 -8.10
N SER A 89 -4.19 -6.53 -9.37
CA SER A 89 -2.78 -6.42 -9.80
C SER A 89 -2.20 -5.00 -9.72
N GLU A 90 -3.03 -3.99 -9.47
CA GLU A 90 -2.61 -2.60 -9.28
C GLU A 90 -2.48 -2.24 -7.79
N VAL A 91 -2.81 -3.17 -6.88
CA VAL A 91 -2.75 -2.94 -5.43
C VAL A 91 -1.44 -3.51 -4.88
N PHE A 92 -0.72 -2.68 -4.15
CA PHE A 92 0.52 -3.03 -3.45
C PHE A 92 0.35 -2.70 -1.97
N SER A 93 0.54 -3.70 -1.10
CA SER A 93 0.39 -3.53 0.34
C SER A 93 1.66 -3.92 1.09
N ALA A 94 1.82 -3.39 2.30
CA ALA A 94 2.93 -3.79 3.17
C ALA A 94 2.95 -5.30 3.48
N ALA A 95 1.79 -5.98 3.40
CA ALA A 95 1.73 -7.43 3.55
C ALA A 95 2.40 -8.17 2.39
N MET A 96 2.22 -7.68 1.15
CA MET A 96 2.84 -8.26 -0.04
C MET A 96 4.36 -8.07 0.00
N ASP A 97 4.83 -6.87 0.36
CA ASP A 97 6.26 -6.60 0.51
C ASP A 97 6.89 -7.47 1.59
N ALA A 98 6.23 -7.62 2.75
CA ALA A 98 6.72 -8.47 3.83
C ALA A 98 6.80 -9.95 3.43
N ALA A 99 5.81 -10.45 2.67
CA ALA A 99 5.82 -11.82 2.16
C ALA A 99 6.93 -12.03 1.12
N ALA A 100 7.11 -11.10 0.18
CA ALA A 100 8.18 -11.14 -0.80
C ALA A 100 9.57 -11.10 -0.14
N MET A 101 9.79 -10.19 0.83
CA MET A 101 11.05 -10.14 1.60
C MET A 101 11.32 -11.45 2.35
N LEU A 102 10.30 -12.12 2.86
CA LEU A 102 10.46 -13.37 3.60
C LEU A 102 11.01 -14.49 2.71
N THR A 103 10.74 -14.49 1.41
CA THR A 103 11.28 -15.48 0.46
C THR A 103 12.81 -15.46 0.38
N GLU A 104 13.45 -14.35 0.75
CA GLU A 104 14.90 -14.24 0.78
C GLU A 104 15.52 -14.91 2.03
N HIS A 105 14.72 -15.21 3.04
CA HIS A 105 15.17 -15.68 4.35
C HIS A 105 14.62 -17.05 4.75
N VAL A 106 13.50 -17.47 4.15
CA VAL A 106 12.78 -18.68 4.53
C VAL A 106 12.47 -19.50 3.28
N GLU A 107 12.74 -20.80 3.34
CA GLU A 107 12.50 -21.72 2.22
C GLU A 107 11.01 -21.80 1.85
N PRO A 108 10.68 -21.88 0.56
CA PRO A 108 9.30 -22.07 0.09
C PRO A 108 8.63 -23.31 0.71
N GLY A 109 7.35 -23.20 1.00
CA GLY A 109 6.58 -24.28 1.65
C GLY A 109 6.73 -24.37 3.16
N SER A 110 7.60 -23.52 3.77
CA SER A 110 7.72 -23.45 5.23
C SER A 110 6.46 -22.91 5.89
N THR A 111 6.22 -23.31 7.14
CA THR A 111 5.10 -22.81 7.95
C THR A 111 5.45 -21.50 8.63
N VAL A 112 4.61 -20.49 8.44
CA VAL A 112 4.75 -19.14 8.99
C VAL A 112 3.57 -18.82 9.92
N LEU A 113 3.85 -18.34 11.12
CA LEU A 113 2.84 -17.87 12.06
C LEU A 113 2.36 -16.48 11.64
N VAL A 114 1.06 -16.35 11.43
CA VAL A 114 0.43 -15.07 11.10
C VAL A 114 -0.23 -14.46 12.32
N VAL A 115 0.16 -13.20 12.61
CA VAL A 115 -0.48 -12.36 13.62
C VAL A 115 -1.02 -11.13 12.89
N GLY A 116 -2.28 -11.19 12.45
CA GLY A 116 -2.87 -10.10 11.67
C GLY A 116 -4.09 -10.51 10.87
N GLY A 117 -4.44 -9.68 9.89
CA GLY A 117 -5.59 -9.86 9.02
C GLY A 117 -5.37 -10.80 7.84
N ASP A 118 -6.42 -10.92 7.03
CA ASP A 118 -6.42 -11.78 5.84
C ASP A 118 -5.43 -11.33 4.77
N GLY A 119 -5.06 -10.04 4.74
CA GLY A 119 -4.06 -9.53 3.81
C GLY A 119 -2.69 -10.18 4.00
N VAL A 120 -2.23 -10.30 5.26
CA VAL A 120 -0.96 -10.98 5.57
C VAL A 120 -1.04 -12.45 5.21
N ARG A 121 -2.16 -13.11 5.56
CA ARG A 121 -2.38 -14.52 5.26
C ARG A 121 -2.33 -14.80 3.77
N GLN A 122 -3.07 -14.01 2.98
CA GLN A 122 -3.14 -14.18 1.54
C GLN A 122 -1.78 -13.94 0.88
N ALA A 123 -1.09 -12.85 1.25
CA ALA A 123 0.23 -12.54 0.70
C ALA A 123 1.24 -13.67 0.91
N LEU A 124 1.26 -14.29 2.10
CA LEU A 124 2.15 -15.42 2.38
C LEU A 124 1.77 -16.67 1.60
N LEU A 125 0.47 -16.94 1.42
CA LEU A 125 0.00 -18.06 0.59
C LEU A 125 0.37 -17.88 -0.89
N ASP A 126 0.27 -16.66 -1.40
CA ASP A 126 0.61 -16.31 -2.79
C ASP A 126 2.11 -16.51 -3.06
N GLU A 127 2.98 -16.30 -2.06
CA GLU A 127 4.42 -16.59 -2.12
C GLU A 127 4.75 -18.07 -1.82
N GLY A 128 3.75 -18.91 -1.63
CA GLY A 128 3.93 -20.38 -1.49
C GLY A 128 4.25 -20.84 -0.08
N PHE A 129 4.11 -20.01 0.95
CA PHE A 129 4.25 -20.41 2.33
C PHE A 129 3.00 -21.14 2.85
N GLN A 130 3.17 -21.98 3.85
CA GLN A 130 2.08 -22.48 4.68
C GLN A 130 1.84 -21.51 5.83
N VAL A 131 0.59 -21.29 6.22
CA VAL A 131 0.25 -20.33 7.26
C VAL A 131 -0.46 -20.99 8.43
N THR A 132 -0.07 -20.59 9.65
CA THR A 132 -0.71 -21.03 10.88
C THR A 132 -1.04 -19.86 11.80
N SER A 133 -1.98 -20.08 12.71
CA SER A 133 -2.26 -19.19 13.85
C SER A 133 -1.75 -19.76 15.18
N SER A 134 -1.06 -20.92 15.16
CA SER A 134 -0.59 -21.59 16.35
C SER A 134 0.93 -21.76 16.36
N ALA A 135 1.59 -21.30 17.42
CA ALA A 135 3.02 -21.53 17.62
C ALA A 135 3.37 -23.03 17.83
N GLN A 136 2.36 -23.86 18.13
CA GLN A 136 2.54 -25.30 18.35
C GLN A 136 2.74 -26.08 17.05
N ASP A 137 2.41 -25.50 15.90
CA ASP A 137 2.60 -26.08 14.58
C ASP A 137 4.05 -25.98 14.09
N GLY A 138 4.97 -25.49 14.92
CA GLY A 138 6.39 -25.37 14.62
C GLY A 138 6.73 -24.37 13.51
N PRO A 139 6.15 -23.15 13.51
CA PRO A 139 6.47 -22.15 12.50
C PRO A 139 7.93 -21.74 12.58
N VAL A 140 8.57 -21.52 11.42
CA VAL A 140 9.96 -21.08 11.32
C VAL A 140 10.10 -19.56 11.32
N ALA A 141 9.01 -18.84 11.09
CA ALA A 141 8.96 -17.39 11.11
C ALA A 141 7.60 -16.89 11.61
N VAL A 142 7.57 -15.60 11.99
CA VAL A 142 6.35 -14.90 12.39
C VAL A 142 6.21 -13.64 11.54
N VAL A 143 5.05 -13.43 10.94
CA VAL A 143 4.71 -12.18 10.25
C VAL A 143 3.52 -11.55 10.94
N GLN A 144 3.71 -10.28 11.35
CA GLN A 144 2.67 -9.49 12.00
C GLN A 144 2.33 -8.26 11.17
N GLY A 145 1.03 -7.99 10.97
CA GLY A 145 0.56 -6.79 10.26
C GLY A 145 -0.94 -6.52 10.47
N TRP A 146 -1.26 -5.23 10.55
CA TRP A 146 -2.63 -4.70 10.70
C TRP A 146 -2.93 -3.63 9.66
#